data_3b6037a6d8c5a8d2d599689251d75f2c
#
_entry.id   3b6037a6d8c5a8d2d599689251d75f2c
#
_cell.length_a   1.000
_cell.length_b   1.000
_cell.length_c   1.000
_cell.angle_alpha   90.00
_cell.angle_beta   90.00
_cell.angle_gamma   90.00
#
_symmetry.space_group_name_H-M   'P 1'
#
loop_
_entity.id
_entity.type
_entity.pdbx_description
1 polymer ?
#
loop_
_entity_poly.entity_id
_entity_poly.type
_entity_poly.pdbx_seq_one_letter_code
_entity_poly.pdbx_strand_id
1 'polypeptide(L)'
;MISEKPLFMGIDAGSSKIRALIFDQKGKLISQASDSPKIYHSNIGWAHYDPQEIWETTANVIKKSLSFIDNPKRVVSVAVASVGETAIILDEKNEPIYHSIAWFDKRAKDQSEKIESIFGSDKLFKITGLVQEPIFGINKMLWLKENEPEIYKKSSKWVIIANYIAWKLSGELATDYSLACRTFAFDLNNLEWSNEIIDELKLKKSFFPDVKPTGTKLNNITNEASKLTGLSENCIVGVGGHDHPLSALITGCIQPGIMSNSIGTAECLLTGIDKPSLDLKLIDLGLVEHVIVSAEKKYYYLFGSIWTTSASIDWVKSIVAKKESYEEIIEKVKSVPPGSNGVNFFPHLRFGSPPNQVLNSRGAFTGLSTESNSSNLLRSVLEGVSLDTKNVFETMKNQTNTKYDEILTTGGATQNKLLMQIRSDVLNKKINVLNLVE
;
A
#
# COMPACT_ATOMS: atom_id res chain seq x y z
N MET A 1 16.14 -35.00 21.20
CA MET A 1 15.63 -33.61 21.17
C MET A 1 14.83 -33.46 19.88
N ILE A 2 13.53 -33.28 19.99
CA ILE A 2 12.70 -32.95 18.82
C ILE A 2 13.17 -31.56 18.38
N SER A 3 13.84 -31.48 17.22
CA SER A 3 14.25 -30.20 16.63
C SER A 3 12.98 -29.38 16.46
N GLU A 4 12.81 -28.35 17.27
CA GLU A 4 11.68 -27.43 17.14
C GLU A 4 11.78 -26.74 15.78
N LYS A 5 10.74 -26.93 14.94
CA LYS A 5 10.71 -26.38 13.58
C LYS A 5 10.78 -24.86 13.62
N PRO A 6 11.59 -24.23 12.74
CA PRO A 6 11.72 -22.79 12.69
C PRO A 6 10.40 -22.10 12.33
N LEU A 7 10.25 -20.88 12.81
CA LEU A 7 9.15 -19.97 12.56
C LEU A 7 9.68 -18.70 11.89
N PHE A 8 8.80 -18.01 11.19
CA PHE A 8 9.10 -16.81 10.40
C PHE A 8 8.13 -15.71 10.78
N MET A 9 8.61 -14.49 10.96
CA MET A 9 7.76 -13.35 11.30
C MET A 9 7.65 -12.40 10.11
N GLY A 10 6.43 -12.04 9.75
CA GLY A 10 6.10 -10.90 8.89
C GLY A 10 5.57 -9.74 9.74
N ILE A 11 6.03 -8.53 9.48
CA ILE A 11 5.47 -7.31 10.05
C ILE A 11 4.81 -6.55 8.90
N ASP A 12 3.55 -6.19 9.07
CA ASP A 12 2.80 -5.31 8.17
C ASP A 12 2.56 -3.98 8.87
N ALA A 13 3.24 -2.93 8.40
CA ALA A 13 3.12 -1.58 8.93
C ALA A 13 2.21 -0.73 8.02
N GLY A 14 0.90 -1.01 8.09
CA GLY A 14 -0.13 -0.30 7.34
C GLY A 14 -0.50 1.04 7.97
N SER A 15 -1.30 1.84 7.25
CA SER A 15 -1.72 3.18 7.69
C SER A 15 -2.59 3.18 8.95
N SER A 16 -3.45 2.19 9.11
CA SER A 16 -4.42 2.08 10.20
C SER A 16 -4.09 1.03 11.23
N LYS A 17 -3.22 0.07 10.88
CA LYS A 17 -2.80 -1.04 11.75
C LYS A 17 -1.36 -1.42 11.48
N ILE A 18 -0.67 -1.75 12.56
CA ILE A 18 0.62 -2.46 12.52
C ILE A 18 0.34 -3.87 13.03
N ARG A 19 0.80 -4.89 12.29
CA ARG A 19 0.61 -6.30 12.60
C ARG A 19 1.93 -7.03 12.69
N ALA A 20 2.06 -7.99 13.59
CA ALA A 20 3.14 -8.96 13.61
C ALA A 20 2.53 -10.36 13.53
N LEU A 21 2.89 -11.10 12.50
CA LEU A 21 2.34 -12.42 12.19
C LEU A 21 3.46 -13.45 12.17
N ILE A 22 3.26 -14.58 12.83
CA ILE A 22 4.24 -15.68 12.90
C ILE A 22 3.69 -16.87 12.12
N PHE A 23 4.51 -17.38 11.20
CA PHE A 23 4.18 -18.51 10.34
C PHE A 23 5.14 -19.68 10.52
N ASP A 24 4.64 -20.89 10.26
CA ASP A 24 5.51 -22.06 10.11
C ASP A 24 6.10 -22.15 8.69
N GLN A 25 6.93 -23.16 8.46
CA GLN A 25 7.58 -23.43 7.16
C GLN A 25 6.59 -23.71 6.01
N LYS A 26 5.34 -24.00 6.31
CA LYS A 26 4.29 -24.25 5.31
C LYS A 26 3.41 -23.03 5.07
N GLY A 27 3.74 -21.89 5.68
CA GLY A 27 2.95 -20.67 5.60
C GLY A 27 1.68 -20.68 6.46
N LYS A 28 1.55 -21.65 7.39
CA LYS A 28 0.42 -21.66 8.32
C LYS A 28 0.65 -20.61 9.41
N LEU A 29 -0.35 -19.74 9.59
CA LEU A 29 -0.35 -18.76 10.67
C LEU A 29 -0.38 -19.48 12.03
N ILE A 30 0.58 -19.19 12.88
CA ILE A 30 0.74 -19.74 14.23
C ILE A 30 0.28 -18.71 15.28
N SER A 31 0.63 -17.45 15.10
CA SER A 31 0.31 -16.37 16.02
C SER A 31 0.22 -15.05 15.30
N GLN A 32 -0.58 -14.15 15.83
CA GLN A 32 -0.64 -12.77 15.37
C GLN A 32 -0.99 -11.79 16.49
N ALA A 33 -0.52 -10.57 16.35
CA ALA A 33 -0.95 -9.44 17.16
C ALA A 33 -1.03 -8.20 16.29
N SER A 34 -1.88 -7.26 16.67
CA SER A 34 -2.01 -5.97 15.98
C SER A 34 -2.33 -4.85 16.94
N ASP A 35 -1.94 -3.64 16.54
CA ASP A 35 -2.32 -2.39 17.19
C ASP A 35 -2.40 -1.27 16.15
N SER A 36 -3.00 -0.14 16.49
CA SER A 36 -3.22 0.98 15.59
C SER A 36 -2.24 2.11 15.88
N PRO A 37 -1.42 2.53 14.91
CA PRO A 37 -0.60 3.72 15.07
C PRO A 37 -1.51 4.94 15.18
N LYS A 38 -1.12 5.89 16.00
CA LYS A 38 -1.89 7.13 16.18
C LYS A 38 -1.62 8.09 15.02
N ILE A 39 -2.70 8.59 14.43
CA ILE A 39 -2.65 9.58 13.36
C ILE A 39 -2.96 10.95 13.95
N TYR A 40 -2.10 11.92 13.66
CA TYR A 40 -2.25 13.30 14.06
C TYR A 40 -2.67 14.17 12.88
N HIS A 41 -3.57 15.11 13.12
CA HIS A 41 -4.05 16.06 12.13
C HIS A 41 -3.76 17.48 12.63
N SER A 42 -2.92 18.22 11.92
CA SER A 42 -2.52 19.58 12.31
C SER A 42 -3.27 20.68 11.56
N ASN A 43 -3.54 20.47 10.25
CA ASN A 43 -4.28 21.37 9.38
C ASN A 43 -5.27 20.58 8.51
N ILE A 44 -6.17 21.25 7.82
CA ILE A 44 -7.10 20.59 6.89
C ILE A 44 -6.30 19.88 5.79
N GLY A 45 -6.46 18.55 5.70
CA GLY A 45 -5.78 17.70 4.73
C GLY A 45 -4.34 17.30 5.13
N TRP A 46 -3.82 17.73 6.29
CA TRP A 46 -2.52 17.33 6.79
C TRP A 46 -2.65 16.21 7.81
N ALA A 47 -1.84 15.18 7.64
CA ALA A 47 -1.81 14.04 8.54
C ALA A 47 -0.37 13.53 8.72
N HIS A 48 -0.04 13.11 9.93
CA HIS A 48 1.29 12.60 10.24
C HIS A 48 1.26 11.59 11.39
N TYR A 49 2.36 10.86 11.53
CA TYR A 49 2.63 9.96 12.64
C TYR A 49 3.84 10.44 13.42
N ASP A 50 3.93 10.04 14.67
CA ASP A 50 5.14 10.17 15.46
C ASP A 50 6.06 8.95 15.20
N PRO A 51 7.33 9.14 14.77
CA PRO A 51 8.26 8.05 14.50
C PRO A 51 8.52 7.14 15.70
N GLN A 52 8.58 7.71 16.90
CA GLN A 52 8.82 6.94 18.11
C GLN A 52 7.62 6.08 18.47
N GLU A 53 6.39 6.62 18.34
CA GLU A 53 5.16 5.85 18.55
C GLU A 53 5.01 4.70 17.51
N ILE A 54 5.44 4.90 16.26
CA ILE A 54 5.49 3.81 15.26
C ILE A 54 6.39 2.68 15.75
N TRP A 55 7.59 3.00 16.24
CA TRP A 55 8.52 2.00 16.74
C TRP A 55 7.99 1.28 17.99
N GLU A 56 7.48 2.03 18.96
CA GLU A 56 6.92 1.47 20.20
C GLU A 56 5.73 0.55 19.92
N THR A 57 4.80 0.99 19.05
CA THR A 57 3.68 0.17 18.61
C THR A 57 4.18 -1.12 17.95
N THR A 58 5.19 -1.02 17.06
CA THR A 58 5.78 -2.18 16.40
C THR A 58 6.42 -3.14 17.40
N ALA A 59 7.23 -2.64 18.34
CA ALA A 59 7.86 -3.47 19.36
C ALA A 59 6.82 -4.19 20.25
N ASN A 60 5.74 -3.49 20.59
CA ASN A 60 4.66 -4.05 21.40
C ASN A 60 3.90 -5.15 20.67
N VAL A 61 3.57 -4.99 19.38
CA VAL A 61 2.87 -6.05 18.62
C VAL A 61 3.78 -7.25 18.36
N ILE A 62 5.08 -7.06 18.16
CA ILE A 62 6.06 -8.16 18.08
C ILE A 62 6.05 -8.94 19.40
N LYS A 63 6.25 -8.26 20.53
CA LYS A 63 6.27 -8.86 21.86
C LYS A 63 4.97 -9.62 22.16
N LYS A 64 3.84 -9.02 21.83
CA LYS A 64 2.53 -9.64 22.00
C LYS A 64 2.35 -10.87 21.10
N SER A 65 2.79 -10.84 19.84
CA SER A 65 2.73 -11.99 18.95
C SER A 65 3.60 -13.15 19.47
N LEU A 66 4.80 -12.84 19.98
CA LEU A 66 5.71 -13.82 20.57
C LEU A 66 5.14 -14.47 21.85
N SER A 67 4.31 -13.78 22.62
CA SER A 67 3.72 -14.33 23.87
C SER A 67 2.71 -15.46 23.62
N PHE A 68 2.27 -15.67 22.38
CA PHE A 68 1.36 -16.76 22.03
C PHE A 68 2.09 -18.03 21.52
N ILE A 69 3.42 -18.04 21.54
CA ILE A 69 4.21 -19.23 21.17
C ILE A 69 5.08 -19.68 22.35
N ASP A 70 5.31 -20.99 22.44
CA ASP A 70 6.03 -21.58 23.57
C ASP A 70 7.51 -21.16 23.65
N ASN A 71 8.15 -20.97 22.48
CA ASN A 71 9.57 -20.66 22.41
C ASN A 71 9.86 -19.57 21.35
N PRO A 72 10.01 -18.30 21.76
CA PRO A 72 10.34 -17.18 20.85
C PRO A 72 11.64 -17.37 20.04
N LYS A 73 12.60 -18.16 20.53
CA LYS A 73 13.86 -18.44 19.82
C LYS A 73 13.67 -19.24 18.52
N ARG A 74 12.49 -19.81 18.32
CA ARG A 74 12.12 -20.50 17.07
C ARG A 74 11.90 -19.53 15.93
N VAL A 75 11.63 -18.24 16.19
CA VAL A 75 11.53 -17.20 15.14
C VAL A 75 12.93 -16.90 14.64
N VAL A 76 13.26 -17.42 13.45
CA VAL A 76 14.60 -17.36 12.88
C VAL A 76 14.81 -16.19 11.93
N SER A 77 13.72 -15.62 11.41
CA SER A 77 13.79 -14.41 10.59
C SER A 77 12.54 -13.53 10.70
N VAL A 78 12.74 -12.24 10.44
CA VAL A 78 11.70 -11.22 10.36
C VAL A 78 11.92 -10.33 9.14
N ALA A 79 10.84 -9.95 8.46
CA ALA A 79 10.84 -8.95 7.40
C ALA A 79 9.64 -8.01 7.56
N VAL A 80 9.74 -6.80 7.00
CA VAL A 80 8.75 -5.74 7.20
C VAL A 80 8.18 -5.27 5.87
N ALA A 81 6.88 -5.36 5.72
CA ALA A 81 6.12 -4.70 4.67
C ALA A 81 5.51 -3.39 5.18
N SER A 82 5.33 -2.40 4.34
CA SER A 82 4.61 -1.18 4.70
C SER A 82 3.98 -0.47 3.50
N VAL A 83 3.17 0.54 3.82
CA VAL A 83 2.80 1.56 2.83
C VAL A 83 4.03 2.23 2.23
N GLY A 84 3.92 2.66 0.96
CA GLY A 84 5.09 3.05 0.15
C GLY A 84 5.61 4.47 0.33
N GLU A 85 4.83 5.42 0.86
CA GLU A 85 5.15 6.86 0.76
C GLU A 85 5.20 7.60 2.10
N THR A 86 4.98 6.88 3.21
CA THR A 86 5.16 7.44 4.55
C THR A 86 6.59 7.20 5.00
N ALA A 87 7.32 8.28 5.26
CA ALA A 87 8.74 8.20 5.59
C ALA A 87 9.09 8.96 6.88
N ILE A 88 10.15 8.50 7.52
CA ILE A 88 10.78 9.12 8.67
C ILE A 88 12.02 9.88 8.21
N ILE A 89 12.21 11.09 8.72
CA ILE A 89 13.33 11.96 8.41
C ILE A 89 14.34 11.85 9.54
N LEU A 90 15.55 11.38 9.22
CA LEU A 90 16.61 11.16 10.19
C LEU A 90 17.75 12.18 10.01
N ASP A 91 18.41 12.52 11.08
CA ASP A 91 19.67 13.27 11.08
C ASP A 91 20.90 12.36 10.81
N GLU A 92 22.11 12.90 10.94
CA GLU A 92 23.36 12.16 10.76
C GLU A 92 23.58 11.08 11.83
N LYS A 93 22.94 11.21 12.99
CA LYS A 93 22.98 10.22 14.08
C LYS A 93 21.92 9.14 13.95
N ASN A 94 21.11 9.21 12.89
CA ASN A 94 19.93 8.38 12.63
C ASN A 94 18.78 8.62 13.64
N GLU A 95 18.71 9.80 14.26
CA GLU A 95 17.59 10.17 15.12
C GLU A 95 16.48 10.83 14.31
N PRO A 96 15.21 10.50 14.57
CA PRO A 96 14.08 11.20 13.96
C PRO A 96 14.06 12.66 14.35
N ILE A 97 13.98 13.57 13.37
CA ILE A 97 14.00 15.03 13.61
C ILE A 97 12.74 15.74 13.16
N TYR A 98 11.79 15.02 12.59
CA TYR A 98 10.51 15.57 12.16
C TYR A 98 9.44 14.47 12.22
N HIS A 99 8.17 14.88 12.27
CA HIS A 99 7.08 13.93 12.21
C HIS A 99 7.00 13.24 10.84
N SER A 100 6.52 12.00 10.83
CA SER A 100 6.39 11.19 9.61
C SER A 100 5.14 11.61 8.83
N ILE A 101 5.32 12.30 7.71
CA ILE A 101 4.21 12.77 6.86
C ILE A 101 3.50 11.57 6.25
N ALA A 102 2.18 11.44 6.51
CA ALA A 102 1.39 10.33 6.01
C ALA A 102 1.34 10.31 4.47
N TRP A 103 1.19 9.12 3.88
CA TRP A 103 1.12 9.01 2.42
C TRP A 103 -0.03 9.82 1.81
N PHE A 104 -1.17 9.87 2.47
CA PHE A 104 -2.38 10.57 2.04
C PHE A 104 -2.42 12.07 2.42
N ASP A 105 -1.35 12.59 3.02
CA ASP A 105 -1.22 14.01 3.38
C ASP A 105 -1.13 14.88 2.11
N LYS A 106 -1.87 15.99 2.09
CA LYS A 106 -2.02 16.83 0.89
C LYS A 106 -1.11 18.04 0.85
N ARG A 107 -0.20 18.21 1.86
CA ARG A 107 0.64 19.43 1.97
C ARG A 107 1.58 19.65 0.78
N ALA A 108 2.00 18.60 0.12
CA ALA A 108 2.99 18.65 -0.97
C ALA A 108 2.36 18.76 -2.39
N LYS A 109 1.11 19.25 -2.48
CA LYS A 109 0.42 19.39 -3.76
C LYS A 109 1.15 20.36 -4.70
N ASP A 110 1.52 21.55 -4.20
CA ASP A 110 2.19 22.58 -5.00
C ASP A 110 3.57 22.09 -5.50
N GLN A 111 4.27 21.28 -4.70
CA GLN A 111 5.55 20.68 -5.09
C GLN A 111 5.36 19.64 -6.19
N SER A 112 4.25 18.89 -6.16
CA SER A 112 3.89 17.96 -7.21
C SER A 112 3.69 18.68 -8.55
N GLU A 113 2.91 19.75 -8.57
CA GLU A 113 2.68 20.59 -9.75
C GLU A 113 3.99 21.24 -10.24
N LYS A 114 4.84 21.69 -9.33
CA LYS A 114 6.16 22.25 -9.64
C LYS A 114 7.09 21.24 -10.31
N ILE A 115 7.18 20.02 -9.77
CA ILE A 115 8.00 18.94 -10.34
C ILE A 115 7.52 18.60 -11.75
N GLU A 116 6.22 18.47 -11.93
CA GLU A 116 5.63 18.21 -13.25
C GLU A 116 5.93 19.37 -14.24
N SER A 117 5.89 20.61 -13.80
CA SER A 117 6.24 21.76 -14.65
C SER A 117 7.72 21.81 -15.06
N ILE A 118 8.62 21.26 -14.24
CA ILE A 118 10.09 21.22 -14.53
C ILE A 118 10.40 20.12 -15.54
N PHE A 119 9.84 18.94 -15.39
CA PHE A 119 10.24 17.76 -16.17
C PHE A 119 9.27 17.44 -17.31
N GLY A 120 7.98 17.75 -17.15
CA GLY A 120 6.89 17.24 -17.97
C GLY A 120 6.48 15.80 -17.60
N SER A 121 5.19 15.52 -17.69
CA SER A 121 4.60 14.20 -17.34
C SER A 121 5.23 13.07 -18.14
N ASP A 122 5.44 13.26 -19.45
CA ASP A 122 5.99 12.25 -20.35
C ASP A 122 7.39 11.79 -19.93
N LYS A 123 8.26 12.75 -19.59
CA LYS A 123 9.62 12.45 -19.19
C LYS A 123 9.67 11.76 -17.83
N LEU A 124 8.89 12.25 -16.86
CA LEU A 124 8.78 11.63 -15.56
C LEU A 124 8.31 10.18 -15.68
N PHE A 125 7.28 9.94 -16.48
CA PHE A 125 6.76 8.59 -16.70
C PHE A 125 7.80 7.67 -17.36
N LYS A 126 8.52 8.15 -18.37
CA LYS A 126 9.58 7.36 -19.04
C LYS A 126 10.73 6.99 -18.11
N ILE A 127 11.00 7.76 -17.08
CA ILE A 127 12.01 7.44 -16.07
C ILE A 127 11.44 6.50 -15.00
N THR A 128 10.28 6.87 -14.45
CA THR A 128 9.79 6.26 -13.20
C THR A 128 8.72 5.18 -13.38
N GLY A 129 8.03 5.15 -14.52
CA GLY A 129 6.83 4.33 -14.75
C GLY A 129 5.60 4.84 -13.99
N LEU A 130 5.65 6.02 -13.38
CA LEU A 130 4.61 6.56 -12.52
C LEU A 130 3.94 7.80 -13.12
N VAL A 131 2.65 7.93 -12.89
CA VAL A 131 1.90 9.17 -13.10
C VAL A 131 2.08 10.06 -11.87
N GLN A 132 2.38 11.34 -12.08
CA GLN A 132 2.66 12.26 -10.98
C GLN A 132 1.45 12.45 -10.05
N GLU A 133 1.70 12.28 -8.76
CA GLU A 133 0.73 12.46 -7.68
C GLU A 133 1.39 13.08 -6.44
N PRO A 134 0.66 13.88 -5.64
CA PRO A 134 1.23 14.53 -4.45
C PRO A 134 1.74 13.57 -3.37
N ILE A 135 1.35 12.29 -3.44
CA ILE A 135 1.67 11.27 -2.42
C ILE A 135 3.15 10.90 -2.39
N PHE A 136 3.87 11.00 -3.52
CA PHE A 136 5.23 10.48 -3.65
C PHE A 136 6.27 11.20 -2.79
N GLY A 137 7.33 10.45 -2.44
CA GLY A 137 8.36 10.90 -1.53
C GLY A 137 9.05 12.20 -1.92
N ILE A 138 9.43 12.38 -3.21
CA ILE A 138 10.15 13.61 -3.65
C ILE A 138 9.32 14.88 -3.48
N ASN A 139 7.98 14.81 -3.58
CA ASN A 139 7.14 15.97 -3.36
C ASN A 139 7.27 16.45 -1.91
N LYS A 140 7.26 15.50 -0.96
CA LYS A 140 7.41 15.78 0.48
C LYS A 140 8.84 16.22 0.82
N MET A 141 9.86 15.66 0.15
CA MET A 141 11.25 16.13 0.29
C MET A 141 11.40 17.57 -0.16
N LEU A 142 10.81 17.93 -1.30
CA LEU A 142 10.81 19.28 -1.82
C LEU A 142 10.02 20.22 -0.91
N TRP A 143 8.86 19.80 -0.43
CA TRP A 143 8.07 20.55 0.55
C TRP A 143 8.88 20.85 1.82
N LEU A 144 9.56 19.83 2.38
CA LEU A 144 10.41 20.00 3.55
C LEU A 144 11.53 21.03 3.30
N LYS A 145 12.16 20.97 2.11
CA LYS A 145 13.21 21.91 1.71
C LYS A 145 12.72 23.35 1.66
N GLU A 146 11.50 23.58 1.19
CA GLU A 146 10.92 24.90 0.98
C GLU A 146 10.25 25.48 2.23
N ASN A 147 9.61 24.64 3.05
CA ASN A 147 8.79 25.08 4.16
C ASN A 147 9.43 24.88 5.55
N GLU A 148 10.38 23.92 5.63
CA GLU A 148 11.08 23.59 6.89
C GLU A 148 12.61 23.58 6.65
N PRO A 149 13.22 24.69 6.18
CA PRO A 149 14.61 24.71 5.73
C PRO A 149 15.60 24.32 6.84
N GLU A 150 15.34 24.65 8.09
CA GLU A 150 16.22 24.28 9.20
C GLU A 150 16.18 22.77 9.49
N ILE A 151 15.00 22.15 9.36
CA ILE A 151 14.86 20.67 9.44
C ILE A 151 15.54 20.02 8.25
N TYR A 152 15.27 20.52 7.02
CA TYR A 152 15.93 20.02 5.82
C TYR A 152 17.44 20.09 5.92
N LYS A 153 18.01 21.18 6.44
CA LYS A 153 19.46 21.34 6.62
C LYS A 153 20.03 20.26 7.54
N LYS A 154 19.36 19.94 8.66
CA LYS A 154 19.78 18.93 9.63
C LYS A 154 19.50 17.50 9.16
N SER A 155 18.55 17.31 8.23
CA SER A 155 18.18 15.98 7.75
C SER A 155 19.32 15.32 6.97
N SER A 156 19.50 14.03 7.14
CA SER A 156 20.50 13.22 6.45
C SER A 156 19.90 12.11 5.63
N LYS A 157 18.79 11.50 6.08
CA LYS A 157 18.18 10.33 5.45
C LYS A 157 16.66 10.46 5.37
N TRP A 158 16.11 9.93 4.31
CA TRP A 158 14.66 9.75 4.09
C TRP A 158 14.35 8.27 4.08
N VAL A 159 13.63 7.78 5.10
CA VAL A 159 13.50 6.35 5.38
C VAL A 159 12.03 5.96 5.45
N ILE A 160 11.56 5.12 4.54
CA ILE A 160 10.18 4.62 4.56
C ILE A 160 9.96 3.73 5.79
N ILE A 161 8.73 3.68 6.29
CA ILE A 161 8.39 2.99 7.55
C ILE A 161 8.96 1.58 7.63
N ALA A 162 8.82 0.75 6.59
CA ALA A 162 9.36 -0.61 6.59
C ALA A 162 10.87 -0.62 6.81
N ASN A 163 11.58 0.28 6.13
CA ASN A 163 13.04 0.40 6.24
C ASN A 163 13.45 0.94 7.61
N TYR A 164 12.68 1.88 8.18
CA TYR A 164 12.90 2.39 9.52
C TYR A 164 12.77 1.28 10.58
N ILE A 165 11.70 0.50 10.52
CA ILE A 165 11.48 -0.63 11.43
C ILE A 165 12.59 -1.68 11.26
N ALA A 166 12.94 -2.04 10.02
CA ALA A 166 14.02 -2.99 9.74
C ALA A 166 15.36 -2.49 10.27
N TRP A 167 15.65 -1.20 10.11
CA TRP A 167 16.84 -0.57 10.69
C TRP A 167 16.82 -0.58 12.23
N LYS A 168 15.71 -0.23 12.88
CA LYS A 168 15.57 -0.32 14.35
C LYS A 168 15.81 -1.74 14.87
N LEU A 169 15.43 -2.75 14.08
CA LEU A 169 15.65 -4.15 14.42
C LEU A 169 17.10 -4.60 14.20
N SER A 170 17.73 -4.18 13.09
CA SER A 170 19.01 -4.73 12.60
C SER A 170 20.23 -3.83 12.75
N GLY A 171 20.02 -2.51 12.93
CA GLY A 171 21.09 -1.50 12.85
C GLY A 171 21.57 -1.21 11.42
N GLU A 172 21.06 -1.89 10.39
CA GLU A 172 21.44 -1.70 8.99
C GLU A 172 20.30 -1.05 8.17
N LEU A 173 20.61 0.01 7.44
CA LEU A 173 19.65 0.75 6.64
C LEU A 173 19.78 0.37 5.17
N ALA A 174 18.69 -0.12 4.60
CA ALA A 174 18.53 -0.33 3.17
C ALA A 174 17.05 -0.17 2.77
N THR A 175 16.78 -0.01 1.48
CA THR A 175 15.44 -0.09 0.91
C THR A 175 15.36 -1.22 -0.12
N ASP A 176 14.15 -1.57 -0.55
CA ASP A 176 13.96 -2.47 -1.68
C ASP A 176 13.50 -1.70 -2.93
N TYR A 177 13.48 -2.38 -4.07
CA TYR A 177 13.10 -1.81 -5.35
C TYR A 177 11.65 -1.32 -5.37
N SER A 178 10.72 -2.03 -4.73
CA SER A 178 9.30 -1.66 -4.73
C SER A 178 9.04 -0.37 -3.95
N LEU A 179 9.70 -0.17 -2.82
CA LEU A 179 9.64 1.07 -2.04
C LEU A 179 10.44 2.21 -2.68
N ALA A 180 11.58 1.89 -3.32
CA ALA A 180 12.36 2.89 -4.06
C ALA A 180 11.53 3.52 -5.18
N CYS A 181 10.78 2.73 -5.95
CA CYS A 181 9.85 3.25 -6.97
C CYS A 181 8.88 4.29 -6.38
N ARG A 182 8.36 4.09 -5.15
CA ARG A 182 7.37 4.97 -4.51
C ARG A 182 7.93 6.33 -4.09
N THR A 183 9.22 6.57 -4.24
CA THR A 183 9.81 7.89 -4.02
C THR A 183 9.56 8.86 -5.18
N PHE A 184 9.28 8.35 -6.40
CA PHE A 184 9.23 9.07 -7.67
C PHE A 184 10.61 9.63 -8.12
N ALA A 185 11.68 9.06 -7.58
CA ALA A 185 13.07 9.40 -7.94
C ALA A 185 13.88 8.18 -8.39
N PHE A 186 13.20 7.07 -8.70
CA PHE A 186 13.80 5.81 -9.10
C PHE A 186 13.63 5.57 -10.59
N ASP A 187 14.75 5.30 -11.30
CA ASP A 187 14.73 4.96 -12.72
C ASP A 187 14.38 3.50 -12.91
N LEU A 188 13.19 3.26 -13.47
CA LEU A 188 12.67 1.92 -13.69
C LEU A 188 13.41 1.15 -14.79
N ASN A 189 14.08 1.84 -15.72
CA ASN A 189 14.85 1.20 -16.79
C ASN A 189 16.19 0.66 -16.27
N ASN A 190 16.90 1.52 -15.51
CA ASN A 190 18.24 1.22 -15.02
C ASN A 190 18.22 0.51 -13.65
N LEU A 191 17.09 0.55 -12.94
CA LEU A 191 16.90 0.03 -11.58
C LEU A 191 17.85 0.69 -10.58
N GLU A 192 17.95 2.01 -10.66
CA GLU A 192 18.79 2.83 -9.79
C GLU A 192 18.12 4.19 -9.49
N TRP A 193 18.66 4.92 -8.53
CA TRP A 193 18.20 6.27 -8.26
C TRP A 193 18.49 7.19 -9.46
N SER A 194 17.49 7.96 -9.89
CA SER A 194 17.62 8.89 -11.01
C SER A 194 18.43 10.12 -10.59
N ASN A 195 19.71 10.15 -10.95
CA ASN A 195 20.54 11.34 -10.73
C ASN A 195 19.95 12.56 -11.43
N GLU A 196 19.33 12.39 -12.58
CA GLU A 196 18.70 13.48 -13.33
C GLU A 196 17.62 14.19 -12.50
N ILE A 197 16.72 13.42 -11.86
CA ILE A 197 15.66 13.99 -11.02
C ILE A 197 16.24 14.59 -9.74
N ILE A 198 17.16 13.86 -9.09
CA ILE A 198 17.74 14.26 -7.80
C ILE A 198 18.57 15.55 -7.94
N ASP A 199 19.41 15.64 -8.96
CA ASP A 199 20.32 16.78 -9.18
C ASP A 199 19.53 18.03 -9.64
N GLU A 200 18.54 17.89 -10.54
CA GLU A 200 17.70 19.01 -10.98
C GLU A 200 16.89 19.61 -9.83
N LEU A 201 16.31 18.77 -8.95
CA LEU A 201 15.60 19.23 -7.77
C LEU A 201 16.55 19.64 -6.62
N LYS A 202 17.86 19.46 -6.81
CA LYS A 202 18.91 19.75 -5.82
C LYS A 202 18.58 19.12 -4.48
N LEU A 203 18.15 17.85 -4.49
CA LEU A 203 17.90 17.06 -3.29
C LEU A 203 19.20 16.47 -2.77
N LYS A 204 19.24 16.16 -1.49
CA LYS A 204 20.41 15.51 -0.87
C LYS A 204 20.52 14.07 -1.35
N LYS A 205 21.65 13.68 -1.94
CA LYS A 205 21.90 12.29 -2.35
C LYS A 205 21.83 11.30 -1.18
N SER A 206 22.16 11.74 0.02
CA SER A 206 22.05 10.93 1.26
C SER A 206 20.64 10.53 1.64
N PHE A 207 19.61 11.17 1.05
CA PHE A 207 18.21 10.77 1.26
C PHE A 207 17.87 9.42 0.60
N PHE A 208 18.67 8.97 -0.33
CA PHE A 208 18.41 7.80 -1.16
C PHE A 208 19.31 6.63 -0.70
N PRO A 209 18.79 5.70 0.13
CA PRO A 209 19.57 4.60 0.69
C PRO A 209 19.89 3.55 -0.38
N ASP A 210 20.80 2.63 -0.03
CA ASP A 210 21.13 1.47 -0.87
C ASP A 210 19.88 0.64 -1.15
N VAL A 211 19.69 0.29 -2.42
CA VAL A 211 18.58 -0.54 -2.89
C VAL A 211 19.02 -1.99 -2.95
N LYS A 212 18.33 -2.87 -2.24
CA LYS A 212 18.62 -4.31 -2.17
C LYS A 212 17.41 -5.14 -2.60
N PRO A 213 17.61 -6.34 -3.17
CA PRO A 213 16.51 -7.25 -3.44
C PRO A 213 15.72 -7.62 -2.16
N THR A 214 14.41 -7.73 -2.29
CA THR A 214 13.54 -8.27 -1.23
C THR A 214 14.04 -9.64 -0.78
N GLY A 215 14.06 -9.89 0.53
CA GLY A 215 14.60 -11.11 1.14
C GLY A 215 16.11 -11.07 1.40
N THR A 216 16.84 -10.04 0.94
CA THR A 216 18.27 -9.88 1.27
C THR A 216 18.43 -9.77 2.78
N LYS A 217 19.36 -10.56 3.32
CA LYS A 217 19.75 -10.44 4.73
C LYS A 217 20.36 -9.05 4.97
N LEU A 218 19.82 -8.35 5.96
CA LEU A 218 20.48 -7.24 6.63
C LEU A 218 21.40 -7.80 7.71
N ASN A 219 21.16 -7.47 8.96
CA ASN A 219 21.88 -8.07 10.09
C ASN A 219 20.94 -8.96 10.92
N ASN A 220 21.46 -9.48 12.01
CA ASN A 220 20.65 -10.07 13.06
C ASN A 220 20.01 -8.98 13.93
N ILE A 221 19.03 -9.36 14.73
CA ILE A 221 18.40 -8.46 15.72
C ILE A 221 19.48 -7.91 16.67
N THR A 222 19.47 -6.58 16.86
CA THR A 222 20.38 -5.91 17.82
C THR A 222 20.00 -6.24 19.27
N ASN A 223 20.96 -6.11 20.19
CA ASN A 223 20.69 -6.32 21.62
C ASN A 223 19.58 -5.38 22.15
N GLU A 224 19.56 -4.13 21.70
CA GLU A 224 18.52 -3.17 22.08
C GLU A 224 17.14 -3.62 21.58
N ALA A 225 17.02 -3.96 20.30
CA ALA A 225 15.77 -4.47 19.74
C ALA A 225 15.31 -5.78 20.38
N SER A 226 16.25 -6.68 20.71
CA SER A 226 15.95 -7.93 21.42
C SER A 226 15.31 -7.68 22.78
N LYS A 227 15.84 -6.73 23.57
CA LYS A 227 15.28 -6.37 24.89
C LYS A 227 13.87 -5.80 24.79
N LEU A 228 13.58 -5.00 23.76
CA LEU A 228 12.29 -4.36 23.57
C LEU A 228 11.24 -5.32 23.01
N THR A 229 11.61 -6.13 22.03
CA THR A 229 10.67 -6.95 21.27
C THR A 229 10.54 -8.37 21.79
N GLY A 230 11.59 -8.92 22.44
CA GLY A 230 11.68 -10.33 22.83
C GLY A 230 12.16 -11.25 21.70
N LEU A 231 12.49 -10.73 20.51
CA LEU A 231 13.12 -11.50 19.44
C LEU A 231 14.54 -11.92 19.86
N SER A 232 14.97 -13.11 19.45
CA SER A 232 16.33 -13.59 19.67
C SER A 232 17.33 -12.77 18.86
N GLU A 233 18.50 -12.46 19.42
CA GLU A 233 19.63 -11.84 18.69
C GLU A 233 20.14 -12.72 17.53
N ASN A 234 19.78 -14.00 17.48
CA ASN A 234 20.04 -14.89 16.34
C ASN A 234 19.00 -14.79 15.22
N CYS A 235 17.90 -14.06 15.44
CA CYS A 235 16.89 -13.85 14.41
C CYS A 235 17.43 -12.89 13.34
N ILE A 236 17.31 -13.29 12.08
CA ILE A 236 17.78 -12.53 10.93
C ILE A 236 16.72 -11.51 10.53
N VAL A 237 17.13 -10.27 10.28
CA VAL A 237 16.26 -9.26 9.65
C VAL A 237 16.49 -9.29 8.14
N GLY A 238 15.41 -9.47 7.38
CA GLY A 238 15.44 -9.41 5.91
C GLY A 238 14.87 -8.09 5.38
N VAL A 239 15.32 -7.68 4.21
CA VAL A 239 14.71 -6.59 3.44
C VAL A 239 13.29 -7.01 3.07
N GLY A 240 12.32 -6.20 3.43
CA GLY A 240 10.92 -6.40 3.06
C GLY A 240 10.54 -5.64 1.78
N GLY A 241 9.50 -4.82 1.83
CA GLY A 241 9.09 -4.01 0.68
C GLY A 241 7.71 -3.39 0.81
N HIS A 242 7.18 -2.93 -0.32
CA HIS A 242 5.84 -2.36 -0.41
C HIS A 242 4.78 -3.46 -0.26
N ASP A 243 3.76 -3.22 0.55
CA ASP A 243 2.75 -4.21 0.99
C ASP A 243 2.03 -4.88 -0.20
N HIS A 244 1.44 -4.12 -1.12
CA HIS A 244 0.69 -4.67 -2.24
C HIS A 244 1.50 -5.59 -3.17
N PRO A 245 2.69 -5.21 -3.69
CA PRO A 245 3.46 -6.12 -4.55
C PRO A 245 4.04 -7.31 -3.79
N LEU A 246 4.37 -7.18 -2.49
CA LEU A 246 4.77 -8.33 -1.67
C LEU A 246 3.63 -9.34 -1.53
N SER A 247 2.39 -8.87 -1.29
CA SER A 247 1.21 -9.74 -1.28
C SER A 247 1.03 -10.45 -2.62
N ALA A 248 1.18 -9.73 -3.74
CA ALA A 248 1.10 -10.31 -5.07
C ALA A 248 2.22 -11.32 -5.35
N LEU A 249 3.43 -11.08 -4.85
CA LEU A 249 4.57 -12.00 -4.99
C LEU A 249 4.28 -13.34 -4.28
N ILE A 250 3.85 -13.30 -3.02
CA ILE A 250 3.59 -14.51 -2.22
C ILE A 250 2.42 -15.32 -2.77
N THR A 251 1.39 -14.65 -3.29
CA THR A 251 0.22 -15.32 -3.86
C THR A 251 0.44 -15.82 -5.29
N GLY A 252 1.60 -15.54 -5.88
CA GLY A 252 1.92 -15.84 -7.28
C GLY A 252 1.28 -14.91 -8.29
N CYS A 253 0.53 -13.91 -7.84
CA CYS A 253 -0.20 -12.97 -8.71
C CYS A 253 0.71 -12.00 -9.46
N ILE A 254 1.99 -11.95 -9.14
CA ILE A 254 2.99 -11.13 -9.82
C ILE A 254 3.42 -11.72 -11.18
N GLN A 255 2.89 -12.89 -11.54
CA GLN A 255 3.17 -13.52 -12.83
C GLN A 255 2.23 -12.97 -13.91
N PRO A 256 2.68 -12.87 -15.18
CA PRO A 256 1.79 -12.58 -16.30
C PRO A 256 0.63 -13.59 -16.39
N GLY A 257 -0.57 -13.12 -16.72
CA GLY A 257 -1.76 -13.97 -16.85
C GLY A 257 -2.57 -14.16 -15.57
N ILE A 258 -2.09 -13.68 -14.44
CA ILE A 258 -2.83 -13.69 -13.17
C ILE A 258 -3.15 -12.23 -12.77
N MET A 259 -4.40 -11.97 -12.39
CA MET A 259 -4.82 -10.69 -11.84
C MET A 259 -5.00 -10.80 -10.34
N SER A 260 -4.28 -9.99 -9.60
CA SER A 260 -4.47 -9.77 -8.15
C SER A 260 -5.41 -8.61 -7.91
N ASN A 261 -6.27 -8.74 -6.90
CA ASN A 261 -7.12 -7.66 -6.41
C ASN A 261 -7.03 -7.58 -4.88
N SER A 262 -6.41 -6.53 -4.36
CA SER A 262 -6.32 -6.28 -2.92
C SER A 262 -7.32 -5.20 -2.52
N ILE A 263 -8.25 -5.55 -1.61
CA ILE A 263 -9.39 -4.71 -1.23
C ILE A 263 -9.29 -4.30 0.24
N GLY A 264 -8.71 -3.12 0.46
CA GLY A 264 -8.68 -2.44 1.75
C GLY A 264 -9.57 -1.19 1.76
N THR A 265 -9.17 -0.16 2.49
CA THR A 265 -9.77 1.19 2.45
C THR A 265 -9.78 1.74 1.02
N ALA A 266 -8.63 1.68 0.36
CA ALA A 266 -8.46 1.75 -1.09
C ALA A 266 -8.38 0.33 -1.64
N GLU A 267 -8.33 0.20 -2.96
CA GLU A 267 -8.22 -1.06 -3.67
C GLU A 267 -7.20 -0.93 -4.77
N CYS A 268 -6.52 -2.01 -5.09
CA CYS A 268 -5.66 -2.06 -6.26
C CYS A 268 -5.83 -3.36 -7.04
N LEU A 269 -5.68 -3.23 -8.35
CA LEU A 269 -5.45 -4.35 -9.24
C LEU A 269 -3.99 -4.37 -9.66
N LEU A 270 -3.40 -5.57 -9.69
CA LEU A 270 -2.01 -5.79 -10.06
C LEU A 270 -1.91 -7.03 -10.95
N THR A 271 -1.12 -6.95 -12.01
CA THR A 271 -0.76 -8.10 -12.84
C THR A 271 0.69 -8.02 -13.28
N GLY A 272 1.37 -9.16 -13.33
CA GLY A 272 2.73 -9.24 -13.85
C GLY A 272 2.80 -8.89 -15.33
N ILE A 273 3.92 -8.28 -15.72
CA ILE A 273 4.31 -8.01 -17.10
C ILE A 273 5.76 -8.47 -17.31
N ASP A 274 6.14 -8.84 -18.52
CA ASP A 274 7.50 -9.34 -18.80
C ASP A 274 8.56 -8.25 -18.64
N LYS A 275 8.22 -7.03 -19.06
CA LYS A 275 9.07 -5.82 -18.95
C LYS A 275 8.18 -4.58 -18.96
N PRO A 276 8.64 -3.45 -18.39
CA PRO A 276 7.90 -2.20 -18.48
C PRO A 276 7.86 -1.72 -19.94
N SER A 277 6.71 -1.23 -20.34
CA SER A 277 6.49 -0.65 -21.66
C SER A 277 6.87 0.82 -21.70
N LEU A 278 6.62 1.51 -20.59
CA LEU A 278 6.69 2.97 -20.43
C LEU A 278 5.95 3.70 -21.56
N ASP A 279 4.83 3.11 -22.03
CA ASP A 279 3.97 3.70 -23.04
C ASP A 279 3.23 4.90 -22.44
N LEU A 280 3.38 6.06 -23.04
CA LEU A 280 2.75 7.30 -22.56
C LEU A 280 1.22 7.25 -22.49
N LYS A 281 0.58 6.34 -23.23
CA LYS A 281 -0.86 6.08 -23.09
C LYS A 281 -1.27 5.67 -21.69
N LEU A 282 -0.36 5.05 -20.91
CA LEU A 282 -0.64 4.66 -19.53
C LEU A 282 -0.87 5.87 -18.63
N ILE A 283 -0.30 7.05 -18.97
CA ILE A 283 -0.54 8.30 -18.24
C ILE A 283 -2.01 8.68 -18.34
N ASP A 284 -2.57 8.72 -19.55
CA ASP A 284 -3.97 9.08 -19.79
C ASP A 284 -4.93 8.06 -19.14
N LEU A 285 -4.48 6.80 -19.06
CA LEU A 285 -5.25 5.71 -18.45
C LEU A 285 -5.10 5.65 -16.91
N GLY A 286 -4.21 6.45 -16.32
CA GLY A 286 -3.96 6.40 -14.87
C GLY A 286 -3.35 5.07 -14.38
N LEU A 287 -2.66 4.34 -15.27
CA LEU A 287 -1.97 3.10 -14.94
C LEU A 287 -0.48 3.34 -14.75
N VAL A 288 0.14 2.59 -13.87
CA VAL A 288 1.55 2.74 -13.53
C VAL A 288 2.28 1.40 -13.61
N GLU A 289 3.58 1.47 -13.91
CA GLU A 289 4.46 0.31 -14.00
C GLU A 289 5.51 0.36 -12.90
N HIS A 290 5.79 -0.79 -12.32
CA HIS A 290 6.71 -0.93 -11.19
C HIS A 290 7.53 -2.20 -11.27
N VAL A 291 8.43 -2.38 -10.30
CA VAL A 291 9.24 -3.57 -10.15
C VAL A 291 9.31 -4.00 -8.67
N ILE A 292 9.38 -5.31 -8.47
CA ILE A 292 9.91 -5.92 -7.25
C ILE A 292 11.04 -6.87 -7.66
N VAL A 293 12.13 -6.86 -6.92
CA VAL A 293 13.29 -7.70 -7.18
C VAL A 293 13.51 -8.61 -6.00
N SER A 294 13.45 -9.92 -6.21
CA SER A 294 13.90 -10.92 -5.26
C SER A 294 15.35 -11.34 -5.56
N ALA A 295 15.95 -12.15 -4.69
CA ALA A 295 17.29 -12.70 -4.93
C ALA A 295 17.39 -13.50 -6.25
N GLU A 296 16.28 -14.07 -6.73
CA GLU A 296 16.26 -14.97 -7.87
C GLU A 296 15.80 -14.29 -9.17
N LYS A 297 14.87 -13.32 -9.09
CA LYS A 297 14.17 -12.79 -10.25
C LYS A 297 13.67 -11.36 -10.05
N LYS A 298 13.61 -10.61 -11.15
CA LYS A 298 12.91 -9.33 -11.27
C LYS A 298 11.48 -9.60 -11.74
N TYR A 299 10.52 -8.94 -11.11
CA TYR A 299 9.11 -9.02 -11.48
C TYR A 299 8.62 -7.60 -11.76
N TYR A 300 8.29 -7.33 -13.00
CA TYR A 300 7.63 -6.11 -13.39
C TYR A 300 6.12 -6.30 -13.33
N TYR A 301 5.39 -5.26 -12.98
CA TYR A 301 3.94 -5.31 -12.88
C TYR A 301 3.26 -4.02 -13.28
N LEU A 302 2.07 -4.17 -13.87
CA LEU A 302 1.14 -3.10 -14.13
C LEU A 302 0.21 -2.97 -12.93
N PHE A 303 -0.09 -1.73 -12.54
CA PHE A 303 -0.84 -1.44 -11.33
C PHE A 303 -1.90 -0.37 -11.60
N GLY A 304 -3.13 -0.62 -11.15
CA GLY A 304 -4.25 0.32 -11.21
C GLY A 304 -4.86 0.53 -9.84
N SER A 305 -4.97 1.78 -9.39
CA SER A 305 -5.49 2.17 -8.08
C SER A 305 -6.97 2.53 -8.14
N ILE A 306 -7.72 2.13 -7.10
CA ILE A 306 -9.09 2.55 -6.83
C ILE A 306 -9.11 3.14 -5.41
N TRP A 307 -9.40 4.41 -5.30
CA TRP A 307 -9.05 5.21 -4.13
C TRP A 307 -9.97 5.05 -2.91
N THR A 308 -11.21 4.58 -3.10
CA THR A 308 -12.21 4.65 -2.03
C THR A 308 -13.19 3.48 -2.03
N THR A 309 -12.75 2.24 -2.13
CA THR A 309 -13.65 1.09 -2.17
C THR A 309 -14.33 0.86 -0.81
N SER A 310 -13.63 0.34 0.20
CA SER A 310 -14.24 0.16 1.53
C SER A 310 -14.55 1.49 2.19
N ALA A 311 -13.73 2.51 1.96
CA ALA A 311 -14.00 3.85 2.46
C ALA A 311 -15.35 4.42 1.98
N SER A 312 -15.79 4.12 0.75
CA SER A 312 -17.10 4.52 0.26
C SER A 312 -18.23 3.80 0.98
N ILE A 313 -18.07 2.49 1.22
CA ILE A 313 -19.05 1.68 1.94
C ILE A 313 -19.20 2.19 3.38
N ASP A 314 -18.08 2.39 4.08
CA ASP A 314 -18.05 2.88 5.45
C ASP A 314 -18.64 4.29 5.57
N TRP A 315 -18.30 5.17 4.62
CA TRP A 315 -18.80 6.53 4.61
C TRP A 315 -20.32 6.57 4.44
N VAL A 316 -20.87 5.88 3.44
CA VAL A 316 -22.32 5.83 3.23
C VAL A 316 -23.03 5.19 4.42
N LYS A 317 -22.50 4.08 4.95
CA LYS A 317 -23.00 3.46 6.18
C LYS A 317 -23.09 4.46 7.32
N SER A 318 -22.06 5.27 7.51
CA SER A 318 -22.02 6.26 8.59
C SER A 318 -23.10 7.34 8.51
N ILE A 319 -23.64 7.58 7.31
CA ILE A 319 -24.69 8.56 7.04
C ILE A 319 -26.10 7.94 7.14
N VAL A 320 -26.31 6.80 6.44
CA VAL A 320 -27.66 6.27 6.23
C VAL A 320 -28.02 5.08 7.11
N ALA A 321 -27.02 4.46 7.79
CA ALA A 321 -27.21 3.25 8.61
C ALA A 321 -26.28 3.23 9.83
N LYS A 322 -26.09 4.37 10.49
CA LYS A 322 -25.11 4.59 11.56
C LYS A 322 -25.24 3.62 12.74
N LYS A 323 -26.46 3.19 13.07
CA LYS A 323 -26.74 2.31 14.21
C LYS A 323 -26.77 0.83 13.87
N GLU A 324 -26.68 0.47 12.59
CA GLU A 324 -26.82 -0.89 12.11
C GLU A 324 -25.47 -1.59 12.03
N SER A 325 -25.43 -2.88 12.38
CA SER A 325 -24.28 -3.74 12.15
C SER A 325 -24.07 -4.02 10.67
N TYR A 326 -22.89 -4.51 10.29
CA TYR A 326 -22.66 -4.92 8.90
C TYR A 326 -23.54 -6.08 8.48
N GLU A 327 -23.81 -7.02 9.37
CA GLU A 327 -24.68 -8.18 9.14
C GLU A 327 -26.13 -7.74 8.84
N GLU A 328 -26.69 -6.83 9.63
CA GLU A 328 -28.05 -6.29 9.42
C GLU A 328 -28.15 -5.56 8.07
N ILE A 329 -27.12 -4.78 7.71
CA ILE A 329 -27.06 -4.09 6.44
C ILE A 329 -27.02 -5.08 5.28
N ILE A 330 -26.17 -6.10 5.34
CA ILE A 330 -26.05 -7.11 4.28
C ILE A 330 -27.39 -7.81 4.04
N GLU A 331 -28.10 -8.19 5.10
CA GLU A 331 -29.40 -8.86 4.97
C GLU A 331 -30.45 -7.94 4.31
N LYS A 332 -30.51 -6.66 4.67
CA LYS A 332 -31.40 -5.68 4.01
C LYS A 332 -31.04 -5.47 2.55
N VAL A 333 -29.76 -5.32 2.25
CA VAL A 333 -29.26 -5.05 0.89
C VAL A 333 -29.44 -6.24 -0.04
N LYS A 334 -29.38 -7.48 0.48
CA LYS A 334 -29.68 -8.69 -0.31
C LYS A 334 -31.08 -8.70 -0.96
N SER A 335 -32.06 -8.09 -0.31
CA SER A 335 -33.43 -8.04 -0.83
C SER A 335 -33.62 -6.99 -1.95
N VAL A 336 -32.67 -6.07 -2.11
CA VAL A 336 -32.71 -5.06 -3.18
C VAL A 336 -32.26 -5.71 -4.48
N PRO A 337 -33.01 -5.60 -5.58
CA PRO A 337 -32.61 -6.21 -6.85
C PRO A 337 -31.37 -5.55 -7.45
N PRO A 338 -30.65 -6.26 -8.34
CA PRO A 338 -29.58 -5.67 -9.14
C PRO A 338 -30.05 -4.38 -9.85
N GLY A 339 -29.17 -3.36 -9.88
CA GLY A 339 -29.49 -2.03 -10.38
C GLY A 339 -30.13 -1.13 -9.33
N SER A 340 -30.20 -1.58 -8.05
CA SER A 340 -30.57 -0.75 -6.88
C SER A 340 -31.88 0.06 -7.06
N ASN A 341 -32.86 -0.48 -7.81
CA ASN A 341 -34.10 0.20 -8.22
C ASN A 341 -33.82 1.54 -8.95
N GLY A 342 -32.78 1.60 -9.78
CA GLY A 342 -32.41 2.78 -10.57
C GLY A 342 -31.40 3.72 -9.89
N VAL A 343 -31.09 3.51 -8.62
CA VAL A 343 -30.08 4.32 -7.93
C VAL A 343 -28.68 3.88 -8.33
N ASN A 344 -27.85 4.83 -8.75
CA ASN A 344 -26.44 4.60 -9.08
C ASN A 344 -25.52 5.40 -8.15
N PHE A 345 -24.36 4.87 -7.86
CA PHE A 345 -23.33 5.52 -7.07
C PHE A 345 -22.02 5.62 -7.85
N PHE A 346 -21.42 6.81 -7.86
CA PHE A 346 -20.08 7.06 -8.39
C PHE A 346 -19.11 7.19 -7.22
N PRO A 347 -18.13 6.26 -7.05
CA PRO A 347 -17.31 6.15 -5.83
C PRO A 347 -16.15 7.14 -5.77
N HIS A 348 -16.20 8.27 -6.47
CA HIS A 348 -15.10 9.22 -6.59
C HIS A 348 -15.01 10.17 -5.38
N LEU A 349 -15.01 9.63 -4.15
CA LEU A 349 -14.96 10.45 -2.93
C LEU A 349 -13.62 11.16 -2.71
N ARG A 350 -12.55 10.69 -3.36
CA ARG A 350 -11.21 11.32 -3.32
C ARG A 350 -10.78 11.76 -4.71
N PHE A 351 -10.71 10.82 -5.65
CA PHE A 351 -10.27 10.99 -7.03
C PHE A 351 -11.07 10.04 -7.92
N GLY A 352 -11.06 10.26 -9.23
CA GLY A 352 -11.50 9.28 -10.22
C GLY A 352 -10.50 8.14 -10.33
N SER A 353 -10.96 6.96 -10.76
CA SER A 353 -10.12 5.78 -11.00
C SER A 353 -9.79 5.62 -12.48
N PRO A 354 -8.78 4.82 -12.86
CA PRO A 354 -8.54 4.45 -14.25
C PRO A 354 -9.82 3.92 -14.96
N PRO A 355 -10.03 4.20 -16.26
CA PRO A 355 -9.14 4.94 -17.17
C PRO A 355 -9.32 6.46 -17.13
N ASN A 356 -10.17 6.99 -16.29
CA ASN A 356 -10.50 8.40 -16.21
C ASN A 356 -10.06 8.99 -14.87
N GLN A 357 -8.78 8.95 -14.59
CA GLN A 357 -8.21 9.45 -13.33
C GLN A 357 -8.27 10.99 -13.30
N VAL A 358 -9.41 11.52 -12.87
CA VAL A 358 -9.63 12.96 -12.71
C VAL A 358 -9.47 13.34 -11.23
N LEU A 359 -8.44 14.11 -10.92
CA LEU A 359 -8.09 14.52 -9.53
C LEU A 359 -9.19 15.35 -8.86
N ASN A 360 -10.01 16.07 -9.63
CA ASN A 360 -11.11 16.90 -9.10
C ASN A 360 -12.46 16.20 -9.13
N SER A 361 -12.53 14.92 -9.48
CA SER A 361 -13.76 14.13 -9.46
C SER A 361 -14.37 14.06 -8.05
N ARG A 362 -15.70 13.98 -8.00
CA ARG A 362 -16.46 13.86 -6.76
C ARG A 362 -17.46 12.72 -6.85
N GLY A 363 -17.69 12.06 -5.72
CA GLY A 363 -18.71 11.04 -5.60
C GLY A 363 -20.12 11.63 -5.79
N ALA A 364 -21.03 10.82 -6.35
CA ALA A 364 -22.41 11.23 -6.59
C ALA A 364 -23.37 10.04 -6.49
N PHE A 365 -24.60 10.32 -6.08
CA PHE A 365 -25.74 9.45 -6.29
C PHE A 365 -26.61 10.03 -7.42
N THR A 366 -27.10 9.16 -8.31
CA THR A 366 -28.04 9.53 -9.38
C THR A 366 -29.20 8.56 -9.39
N GLY A 367 -30.28 8.91 -10.06
CA GLY A 367 -31.47 8.06 -10.16
C GLY A 367 -32.33 8.00 -8.89
N LEU A 368 -32.18 8.96 -7.98
CA LEU A 368 -33.00 9.06 -6.77
C LEU A 368 -34.43 9.42 -7.07
N SER A 369 -35.35 8.81 -6.33
CA SER A 369 -36.79 9.13 -6.32
C SER A 369 -37.29 9.21 -4.89
N THR A 370 -38.55 9.61 -4.70
CA THR A 370 -39.21 9.63 -3.38
C THR A 370 -39.36 8.23 -2.75
N GLU A 371 -39.18 7.18 -3.55
CA GLU A 371 -39.27 5.77 -3.12
C GLU A 371 -37.87 5.21 -2.71
N SER A 372 -36.80 5.95 -3.01
CA SER A 372 -35.44 5.53 -2.68
C SER A 372 -35.22 5.52 -1.17
N ASN A 373 -34.62 4.46 -0.67
CA ASN A 373 -34.38 4.26 0.76
C ASN A 373 -32.89 3.90 1.05
N SER A 374 -32.52 3.77 2.32
CA SER A 374 -31.14 3.46 2.72
C SER A 374 -30.60 2.18 2.11
N SER A 375 -31.45 1.14 1.91
CA SER A 375 -31.02 -0.12 1.30
C SER A 375 -30.67 0.04 -0.17
N ASN A 376 -31.42 0.89 -0.92
CA ASN A 376 -31.09 1.23 -2.30
C ASN A 376 -29.74 1.97 -2.38
N LEU A 377 -29.52 2.94 -1.51
CA LEU A 377 -28.25 3.67 -1.45
C LEU A 377 -27.08 2.72 -1.14
N LEU A 378 -27.20 1.88 -0.13
CA LEU A 378 -26.14 0.93 0.24
C LEU A 378 -25.89 -0.12 -0.85
N ARG A 379 -26.95 -0.62 -1.52
CA ARG A 379 -26.80 -1.55 -2.64
C ARG A 379 -26.08 -0.88 -3.81
N SER A 380 -26.46 0.34 -4.18
CA SER A 380 -25.82 1.08 -5.26
C SER A 380 -24.35 1.37 -4.99
N VAL A 381 -23.96 1.53 -3.72
CA VAL A 381 -22.53 1.65 -3.36
C VAL A 381 -21.75 0.37 -3.66
N LEU A 382 -22.27 -0.82 -3.27
CA LEU A 382 -21.62 -2.09 -3.59
C LEU A 382 -21.51 -2.32 -5.08
N GLU A 383 -22.53 -1.94 -5.85
CA GLU A 383 -22.53 -2.02 -7.31
C GLU A 383 -21.58 -1.00 -7.92
N GLY A 384 -21.61 0.25 -7.47
CA GLY A 384 -20.77 1.33 -7.99
C GLY A 384 -19.26 1.06 -7.80
N VAL A 385 -18.83 0.63 -6.61
CA VAL A 385 -17.41 0.25 -6.41
C VAL A 385 -17.02 -0.98 -7.23
N SER A 386 -17.98 -1.89 -7.51
CA SER A 386 -17.70 -3.06 -8.36
C SER A 386 -17.60 -2.71 -9.85
N LEU A 387 -18.41 -1.76 -10.31
CA LEU A 387 -18.32 -1.22 -11.68
C LEU A 387 -17.02 -0.44 -11.89
N ASP A 388 -16.57 0.31 -10.89
CA ASP A 388 -15.29 1.01 -10.93
C ASP A 388 -14.12 0.02 -11.03
N THR A 389 -14.17 -1.07 -10.25
CA THR A 389 -13.22 -2.18 -10.38
C THR A 389 -13.21 -2.78 -11.79
N LYS A 390 -14.40 -2.93 -12.42
CA LYS A 390 -14.49 -3.43 -13.80
C LYS A 390 -13.80 -2.51 -14.80
N ASN A 391 -13.96 -1.20 -14.65
CA ASN A 391 -13.31 -0.22 -15.52
C ASN A 391 -11.78 -0.38 -15.46
N VAL A 392 -11.22 -0.47 -14.26
CA VAL A 392 -9.77 -0.69 -14.07
C VAL A 392 -9.34 -2.04 -14.65
N PHE A 393 -10.09 -3.11 -14.36
CA PHE A 393 -9.81 -4.45 -14.87
C PHE A 393 -9.77 -4.50 -16.39
N GLU A 394 -10.80 -4.00 -17.09
CA GLU A 394 -10.87 -4.01 -18.56
C GLU A 394 -9.75 -3.13 -19.15
N THR A 395 -9.43 -2.00 -18.52
CA THR A 395 -8.33 -1.13 -18.94
C THR A 395 -7.01 -1.87 -18.88
N MET A 396 -6.68 -2.51 -17.76
CA MET A 396 -5.44 -3.28 -17.59
C MET A 396 -5.39 -4.48 -18.55
N LYS A 397 -6.49 -5.21 -18.69
CA LYS A 397 -6.60 -6.34 -19.63
C LYS A 397 -6.31 -5.92 -21.08
N ASN A 398 -6.84 -4.77 -21.51
CA ASN A 398 -6.60 -4.25 -22.84
C ASN A 398 -5.13 -3.82 -23.04
N GLN A 399 -4.47 -3.28 -22.01
CA GLN A 399 -3.06 -2.89 -22.09
C GLN A 399 -2.12 -4.08 -22.13
N THR A 400 -2.40 -5.13 -21.36
CA THR A 400 -1.58 -6.34 -21.33
C THR A 400 -1.87 -7.33 -22.46
N ASN A 401 -2.98 -7.13 -23.20
CA ASN A 401 -3.51 -8.08 -24.18
C ASN A 401 -3.57 -9.54 -23.66
N THR A 402 -3.90 -9.66 -22.36
CA THR A 402 -3.88 -10.93 -21.64
C THR A 402 -5.30 -11.37 -21.30
N LYS A 403 -5.56 -12.67 -21.43
CA LYS A 403 -6.82 -13.26 -20.96
C LYS A 403 -6.67 -13.64 -19.50
N TYR A 404 -7.56 -13.11 -18.67
CA TYR A 404 -7.67 -13.46 -17.27
C TYR A 404 -8.94 -14.29 -17.05
N ASP A 405 -8.81 -15.54 -16.61
CA ASP A 405 -9.95 -16.43 -16.38
C ASP A 405 -10.51 -16.27 -14.96
N GLU A 406 -9.65 -15.91 -14.01
CA GLU A 406 -9.98 -15.69 -12.60
C GLU A 406 -9.20 -14.52 -12.02
N ILE A 407 -9.69 -14.03 -10.88
CA ILE A 407 -9.06 -12.94 -10.13
C ILE A 407 -8.79 -13.47 -8.71
N LEU A 408 -7.55 -13.34 -8.26
CA LEU A 408 -7.16 -13.69 -6.89
C LEU A 408 -7.35 -12.45 -6.00
N THR A 409 -8.22 -12.56 -5.01
CA THR A 409 -8.65 -11.43 -4.21
C THR A 409 -8.27 -11.60 -2.75
N THR A 410 -7.71 -10.55 -2.15
CA THR A 410 -7.29 -10.46 -0.75
C THR A 410 -7.90 -9.22 -0.09
N GLY A 411 -7.69 -9.09 1.22
CA GLY A 411 -8.06 -7.91 1.99
C GLY A 411 -9.36 -8.03 2.77
N GLY A 412 -9.53 -7.14 3.76
CA GLY A 412 -10.61 -7.25 4.75
C GLY A 412 -12.02 -7.20 4.16
N ALA A 413 -12.22 -6.50 3.05
CA ALA A 413 -13.54 -6.41 2.39
C ALA A 413 -14.02 -7.73 1.77
N THR A 414 -13.15 -8.72 1.60
CA THR A 414 -13.50 -10.05 1.09
C THR A 414 -14.43 -10.83 2.02
N GLN A 415 -14.52 -10.45 3.29
CA GLN A 415 -15.48 -11.01 4.25
C GLN A 415 -16.93 -10.68 3.86
N ASN A 416 -17.17 -9.60 3.11
CA ASN A 416 -18.48 -9.27 2.58
C ASN A 416 -18.81 -10.14 1.35
N LYS A 417 -19.44 -11.30 1.58
CA LYS A 417 -19.78 -12.27 0.54
C LYS A 417 -20.72 -11.68 -0.55
N LEU A 418 -21.60 -10.72 -0.18
CA LEU A 418 -22.47 -10.07 -1.14
C LEU A 418 -21.65 -9.18 -2.09
N LEU A 419 -20.70 -8.42 -1.59
CA LEU A 419 -19.78 -7.64 -2.43
C LEU A 419 -18.99 -8.55 -3.38
N MET A 420 -18.49 -9.69 -2.89
CA MET A 420 -17.77 -10.65 -3.74
C MET A 420 -18.64 -11.25 -4.83
N GLN A 421 -19.92 -11.54 -4.53
CA GLN A 421 -20.87 -12.02 -5.54
C GLN A 421 -21.16 -10.93 -6.59
N ILE A 422 -21.47 -9.70 -6.16
CA ILE A 422 -21.71 -8.58 -7.08
C ILE A 422 -20.51 -8.36 -8.00
N ARG A 423 -19.30 -8.42 -7.46
CA ARG A 423 -18.07 -8.30 -8.25
C ARG A 423 -17.92 -9.41 -9.28
N SER A 424 -18.14 -10.66 -8.88
CA SER A 424 -18.06 -11.80 -9.79
C SER A 424 -19.05 -11.61 -10.96
N ASP A 425 -20.27 -11.17 -10.64
CA ASP A 425 -21.31 -10.91 -11.65
C ASP A 425 -20.93 -9.75 -12.58
N VAL A 426 -20.49 -8.62 -12.01
CA VAL A 426 -20.11 -7.41 -12.77
C VAL A 426 -18.89 -7.67 -13.66
N LEU A 427 -17.86 -8.35 -13.15
CA LEU A 427 -16.64 -8.67 -13.89
C LEU A 427 -16.83 -9.84 -14.87
N ASN A 428 -17.88 -10.66 -14.67
CA ASN A 428 -18.08 -11.94 -15.34
C ASN A 428 -16.81 -12.81 -15.22
N LYS A 429 -16.27 -12.91 -14.00
CA LYS A 429 -15.06 -13.65 -13.67
C LYS A 429 -15.23 -14.41 -12.37
N LYS A 430 -14.54 -15.54 -12.29
CA LYS A 430 -14.36 -16.26 -11.02
C LYS A 430 -13.49 -15.44 -10.09
N ILE A 431 -13.97 -15.17 -8.89
CA ILE A 431 -13.21 -14.53 -7.82
C ILE A 431 -12.79 -15.60 -6.81
N ASN A 432 -11.50 -15.79 -6.70
CA ASN A 432 -10.91 -16.65 -5.68
C ASN A 432 -10.46 -15.79 -4.51
N VAL A 433 -11.21 -15.86 -3.43
CA VAL A 433 -10.81 -15.22 -2.18
C VAL A 433 -9.72 -16.06 -1.52
N LEU A 434 -8.58 -15.48 -1.35
CA LEU A 434 -7.47 -16.12 -0.65
C LEU A 434 -7.69 -15.98 0.85
N ASN A 435 -7.72 -17.11 1.57
CA ASN A 435 -7.80 -17.15 3.03
C ASN A 435 -6.46 -16.76 3.67
N LEU A 436 -5.88 -15.67 3.20
CA LEU A 436 -4.70 -15.07 3.80
C LEU A 436 -5.20 -14.00 4.79
N VAL A 437 -4.77 -14.14 6.02
CA VAL A 437 -4.81 -13.01 6.95
C VAL A 437 -3.80 -12.01 6.38
N GLU A 438 -4.27 -10.81 6.10
CA GLU A 438 -3.45 -9.73 5.52
C GLU A 438 -2.08 -9.61 6.15
#